data_4f0f39be8924ae45a8de1dec2bc20415
#
_entry.id   4f0f39be8924ae45a8de1dec2bc20415
#
_cell.length_a   1.000
_cell.length_b   1.000
_cell.length_c   1.000
_cell.angle_alpha   90.00
_cell.angle_beta   90.00
_cell.angle_gamma   90.00
#
_symmetry.space_group_name_H-M   'P 1'
#
loop_
_entity.id
_entity.type
_entity.pdbx_description
1 polymer ?
#
loop_
_entity_poly.entity_id
_entity_poly.type
_entity_poly.pdbx_seq_one_letter_code
_entity_poly.pdbx_strand_id
1 'polypeptide(L)'
;MKFDVLIVGAGVTGALLFLALKKKNINVGLIDGRDKAPNSYRHLSLNNKSMIFLKEMDAWSDISKTAFEYNQIKVWDQEGTGFIDFNVNELKKNIPNIGFIVKEGEIQNSLLSLVSDSKDLLWSCNLEKIEKINGDIHCKTSKGKLETKILIGADGIQSSVRNLSSISSRTWSTIRQQ
;
A
#
# COMPACT_ATOMS: atom_id res chain seq x y z
N MET A 1 17.05 13.84 -10.35
CA MET A 1 17.46 12.59 -9.63
C MET A 1 17.16 11.41 -10.52
N LYS A 2 17.97 10.32 -10.41
CA LYS A 2 17.77 9.10 -11.19
C LYS A 2 17.63 7.90 -10.24
N PHE A 3 16.62 7.06 -10.48
CA PHE A 3 16.31 5.86 -9.72
C PHE A 3 16.21 4.64 -10.64
N ASP A 4 16.41 3.45 -10.13
CA ASP A 4 16.04 2.24 -10.86
C ASP A 4 14.52 2.03 -10.83
N VAL A 5 13.91 2.33 -9.67
CA VAL A 5 12.46 2.25 -9.46
C VAL A 5 11.97 3.55 -8.83
N LEU A 6 10.91 4.14 -9.38
CA LEU A 6 10.19 5.27 -8.79
C LEU A 6 8.78 4.83 -8.42
N ILE A 7 8.41 5.01 -7.17
CA ILE A 7 7.08 4.69 -6.65
C ILE A 7 6.32 6.01 -6.43
N VAL A 8 5.10 6.08 -6.90
CA VAL A 8 4.19 7.21 -6.69
C VAL A 8 3.09 6.79 -5.72
N GLY A 9 3.00 7.48 -4.58
CA GLY A 9 2.05 7.23 -3.52
C GLY A 9 2.68 6.56 -2.30
N ALA A 10 2.80 7.31 -1.19
CA ALA A 10 3.31 6.85 0.11
C ALA A 10 2.19 6.31 1.03
N GLY A 11 1.21 5.62 0.45
CA GLY A 11 0.25 4.80 1.19
C GLY A 11 0.89 3.52 1.75
N VAL A 12 0.11 2.66 2.41
CA VAL A 12 0.61 1.39 2.96
C VAL A 12 1.37 0.58 1.91
N THR A 13 0.80 0.43 0.70
CA THR A 13 1.41 -0.37 -0.38
C THR A 13 2.72 0.24 -0.87
N GLY A 14 2.73 1.55 -1.14
CA GLY A 14 3.93 2.23 -1.66
C GLY A 14 5.06 2.29 -0.63
N ALA A 15 4.75 2.60 0.63
CA ALA A 15 5.72 2.62 1.71
C ALA A 15 6.33 1.23 1.97
N LEU A 16 5.49 0.18 1.98
CA LEU A 16 5.95 -1.18 2.17
C LEU A 16 6.85 -1.66 1.02
N LEU A 17 6.48 -1.36 -0.24
CA LEU A 17 7.29 -1.69 -1.40
C LEU A 17 8.62 -0.92 -1.40
N PHE A 18 8.59 0.37 -1.07
CA PHE A 18 9.79 1.18 -0.95
C PHE A 18 10.76 0.59 0.07
N LEU A 19 10.28 0.24 1.27
CA LEU A 19 11.08 -0.40 2.31
C LEU A 19 11.66 -1.73 1.86
N ALA A 20 10.84 -2.59 1.23
CA ALA A 20 11.27 -3.89 0.73
C ALA A 20 12.37 -3.78 -0.34
N LEU A 21 12.25 -2.81 -1.26
CA LEU A 21 13.27 -2.57 -2.29
C LEU A 21 14.55 -1.98 -1.69
N LYS A 22 14.44 -1.08 -0.72
CA LYS A 22 15.60 -0.55 0.03
C LYS A 22 16.38 -1.67 0.75
N LYS A 23 15.69 -2.60 1.39
CA LYS A 23 16.34 -3.77 2.02
C LYS A 23 17.07 -4.68 1.02
N LYS A 24 16.71 -4.61 -0.25
CA LYS A 24 17.41 -5.32 -1.35
C LYS A 24 18.48 -4.47 -2.03
N ASN A 25 18.84 -3.30 -1.47
CA ASN A 25 19.82 -2.36 -2.01
C ASN A 25 19.46 -1.86 -3.43
N ILE A 26 18.18 -1.80 -3.77
CA ILE A 26 17.71 -1.23 -5.02
C ILE A 26 17.64 0.29 -4.87
N ASN A 27 18.12 1.02 -5.85
CA ASN A 27 18.03 2.47 -5.91
C ASN A 27 16.57 2.86 -6.22
N VAL A 28 15.78 3.13 -5.18
CA VAL A 28 14.34 3.40 -5.27
C VAL A 28 14.01 4.76 -4.69
N GLY A 29 13.15 5.51 -5.40
CA GLY A 29 12.53 6.75 -4.94
C GLY A 29 11.05 6.53 -4.61
N LEU A 30 10.54 7.27 -3.63
CA LEU A 30 9.13 7.32 -3.27
C LEU A 30 8.66 8.77 -3.25
N ILE A 31 7.62 9.08 -4.00
CA ILE A 31 7.05 10.43 -4.04
C ILE A 31 5.58 10.41 -3.64
N ASP A 32 5.12 11.46 -2.97
CA ASP A 32 3.71 11.67 -2.63
C ASP A 32 3.35 13.15 -2.73
N GLY A 33 2.19 13.45 -3.30
CA GLY A 33 1.70 14.82 -3.43
C GLY A 33 1.28 15.46 -2.11
N ARG A 34 1.03 14.67 -1.07
CA ARG A 34 0.70 15.14 0.27
C ARG A 34 1.95 15.63 0.99
N ASP A 35 1.76 16.47 1.98
CA ASP A 35 2.84 16.99 2.83
C ASP A 35 3.30 15.98 3.90
N LYS A 36 2.43 15.03 4.25
CA LYS A 36 2.66 13.98 5.27
C LYS A 36 1.70 12.80 5.09
N ALA A 37 1.93 11.76 5.87
CA ALA A 37 1.02 10.63 5.95
C ALA A 37 -0.40 11.06 6.34
N PRO A 38 -1.45 10.53 5.68
CA PRO A 38 -2.83 10.80 6.09
C PRO A 38 -3.12 10.11 7.42
N ASN A 39 -3.92 10.75 8.25
CA ASN A 39 -4.48 10.10 9.42
C ASN A 39 -5.68 9.26 8.99
N SER A 40 -5.53 7.95 8.92
CA SER A 40 -6.60 7.03 8.52
C SER A 40 -7.19 6.33 9.73
N TYR A 41 -8.51 6.40 9.86
CA TYR A 41 -9.27 5.68 10.89
C TYR A 41 -9.85 4.35 10.39
N ARG A 42 -9.56 3.97 9.15
CA ARG A 42 -10.01 2.70 8.57
C ARG A 42 -9.36 1.53 9.29
N HIS A 43 -10.13 0.46 9.44
CA HIS A 43 -9.60 -0.83 9.89
C HIS A 43 -9.45 -1.75 8.69
N LEU A 44 -8.33 -2.45 8.67
CA LEU A 44 -7.99 -3.43 7.64
C LEU A 44 -7.94 -4.81 8.27
N SER A 45 -8.40 -5.79 7.53
CA SER A 45 -8.18 -7.21 7.85
C SER A 45 -6.89 -7.66 7.17
N LEU A 46 -5.90 -8.05 7.96
CA LEU A 46 -4.64 -8.60 7.49
C LEU A 46 -4.63 -10.11 7.66
N ASN A 47 -4.30 -10.83 6.60
CA ASN A 47 -4.03 -12.25 6.69
C ASN A 47 -2.62 -12.52 7.26
N ASN A 48 -2.37 -13.79 7.66
CA ASN A 48 -1.07 -14.17 8.23
C ASN A 48 0.12 -13.94 7.30
N LYS A 49 -0.05 -14.03 5.97
CA LYS A 49 1.05 -13.76 5.02
C LYS A 49 1.44 -12.27 5.03
N SER A 50 0.45 -11.38 5.07
CA SER A 50 0.71 -9.94 5.19
C SER A 50 1.39 -9.59 6.51
N MET A 51 0.98 -10.22 7.61
CA MET A 51 1.62 -10.06 8.91
C MET A 51 3.09 -10.55 8.89
N ILE A 52 3.37 -11.72 8.30
CA ILE A 52 4.75 -12.23 8.16
C ILE A 52 5.59 -11.23 7.36
N PHE A 53 5.07 -10.71 6.25
CA PHE A 53 5.79 -9.75 5.45
C PHE A 53 6.07 -8.45 6.20
N LEU A 54 5.12 -7.95 7.00
CA LEU A 54 5.35 -6.81 7.89
C LEU A 54 6.41 -7.09 8.97
N LYS A 55 6.49 -8.34 9.47
CA LYS A 55 7.58 -8.78 10.37
C LYS A 55 8.95 -8.74 9.68
N GLU A 56 9.04 -9.24 8.45
CA GLU A 56 10.28 -9.22 7.66
C GLU A 56 10.75 -7.78 7.37
N MET A 57 9.80 -6.84 7.36
CA MET A 57 10.09 -5.40 7.18
C MET A 57 10.31 -4.64 8.50
N ASP A 58 10.36 -5.33 9.64
CA ASP A 58 10.52 -4.78 11.00
C ASP A 58 9.37 -3.83 11.43
N ALA A 59 8.27 -3.83 10.71
CA ALA A 59 7.12 -2.96 10.98
C ALA A 59 6.10 -3.57 11.96
N TRP A 60 6.07 -4.90 12.11
CA TRP A 60 5.03 -5.59 12.86
C TRP A 60 5.07 -5.34 14.38
N SER A 61 6.23 -5.08 14.96
CA SER A 61 6.37 -4.91 16.43
C SER A 61 5.48 -3.80 16.97
N ASP A 62 5.37 -2.68 16.26
CA ASP A 62 4.52 -1.56 16.67
C ASP A 62 3.06 -1.81 16.33
N ILE A 63 2.78 -2.34 15.16
CA ILE A 63 1.44 -2.66 14.69
C ILE A 63 0.77 -3.69 15.62
N SER A 64 1.52 -4.68 16.08
CA SER A 64 0.99 -5.75 16.95
C SER A 64 0.46 -5.29 18.30
N LYS A 65 0.90 -4.13 18.79
CA LYS A 65 0.45 -3.57 20.07
C LYS A 65 -1.05 -3.26 20.11
N THR A 66 -1.64 -3.02 18.94
CA THR A 66 -3.04 -2.63 18.79
C THR A 66 -3.81 -3.54 17.83
N ALA A 67 -3.12 -4.54 17.26
CA ALA A 67 -3.73 -5.52 16.37
C ALA A 67 -4.66 -6.46 17.17
N PHE A 68 -5.86 -6.68 16.64
CA PHE A 68 -6.82 -7.59 17.20
C PHE A 68 -6.88 -8.89 16.39
N GLU A 69 -6.55 -10.03 17.00
CA GLU A 69 -6.66 -11.35 16.36
C GLU A 69 -8.11 -11.78 16.21
N TYR A 70 -8.46 -12.41 15.07
CA TYR A 70 -9.75 -13.02 14.90
C TYR A 70 -9.62 -14.47 14.41
N ASN A 71 -10.48 -15.32 14.94
CA ASN A 71 -10.46 -16.78 14.74
C ASN A 71 -11.67 -17.28 13.96
N GLN A 72 -12.62 -16.40 13.66
CA GLN A 72 -13.84 -16.75 12.98
C GLN A 72 -14.31 -15.60 12.08
N ILE A 73 -14.85 -15.95 10.91
CA ILE A 73 -15.54 -15.04 10.00
C ILE A 73 -16.90 -15.66 9.70
N LYS A 74 -17.97 -14.95 10.02
CA LYS A 74 -19.33 -15.32 9.67
C LYS A 74 -19.88 -14.38 8.62
N VAL A 75 -20.43 -14.93 7.57
CA VAL A 75 -21.10 -14.18 6.50
C VAL A 75 -22.49 -14.78 6.32
N TRP A 76 -23.50 -13.95 6.32
CA TRP A 76 -24.87 -14.36 6.11
C TRP A 76 -25.60 -13.40 5.19
N ASP A 77 -26.58 -13.91 4.47
CA ASP A 77 -27.50 -13.12 3.69
C ASP A 77 -28.61 -12.59 4.60
N GLN A 78 -28.85 -11.29 4.59
CA GLN A 78 -29.88 -10.66 5.41
C GLN A 78 -31.30 -11.08 5.01
N GLU A 79 -31.54 -11.32 3.72
CA GLU A 79 -32.86 -11.65 3.15
C GLU A 79 -32.99 -13.12 2.76
N GLY A 80 -31.90 -13.87 2.78
CA GLY A 80 -31.82 -15.26 2.37
C GLY A 80 -31.45 -16.22 3.50
N THR A 81 -31.26 -17.48 3.12
CA THR A 81 -30.83 -18.55 4.05
C THR A 81 -29.34 -18.85 3.93
N GLY A 82 -28.61 -18.09 3.10
CA GLY A 82 -27.19 -18.30 2.86
C GLY A 82 -26.36 -17.96 4.10
N PHE A 83 -25.52 -18.90 4.51
CA PHE A 83 -24.62 -18.74 5.65
C PHE A 83 -23.28 -19.40 5.36
N ILE A 84 -22.20 -18.69 5.66
CA ILE A 84 -20.83 -19.18 5.57
C ILE A 84 -20.14 -18.92 6.92
N ASP A 85 -19.49 -19.93 7.47
CA ASP A 85 -18.68 -19.84 8.67
C ASP A 85 -17.26 -20.33 8.36
N PHE A 86 -16.28 -19.49 8.58
CA PHE A 86 -14.87 -19.85 8.54
C PHE A 86 -14.34 -19.82 9.96
N ASN A 87 -13.98 -20.99 10.48
CA ASN A 87 -13.43 -21.13 11.83
C ASN A 87 -12.01 -21.70 11.75
N VAL A 88 -11.09 -21.14 12.52
CA VAL A 88 -9.68 -21.59 12.55
C VAL A 88 -9.57 -23.07 12.92
N ASN A 89 -10.47 -23.58 13.77
CA ASN A 89 -10.48 -24.98 14.22
C ASN A 89 -10.85 -25.98 13.12
N GLU A 90 -11.48 -25.51 12.03
CA GLU A 90 -11.87 -26.35 10.88
C GLU A 90 -10.78 -26.40 9.80
N LEU A 91 -9.75 -25.56 9.93
CA LEU A 91 -8.65 -25.53 8.98
C LEU A 91 -7.70 -26.71 9.22
N LYS A 92 -7.36 -27.42 8.13
CA LYS A 92 -6.46 -28.60 8.18
C LYS A 92 -5.02 -28.28 8.60
N LYS A 93 -4.67 -27.01 8.83
CA LYS A 93 -3.36 -26.55 9.24
C LYS A 93 -3.46 -25.94 10.63
N ASN A 94 -2.49 -26.27 11.48
CA ASN A 94 -2.34 -25.65 12.80
C ASN A 94 -1.92 -24.17 12.62
N ILE A 95 -2.89 -23.29 12.35
CA ILE A 95 -2.69 -21.84 12.32
C ILE A 95 -3.32 -21.23 13.58
N PRO A 96 -2.66 -20.25 14.21
CA PRO A 96 -3.12 -19.70 15.49
C PRO A 96 -4.38 -18.83 15.37
N ASN A 97 -4.57 -18.20 14.21
CA ASN A 97 -5.70 -17.32 13.91
C ASN A 97 -5.94 -17.22 12.40
N ILE A 98 -7.07 -16.67 11.98
CA ILE A 98 -7.36 -16.39 10.56
C ILE A 98 -6.63 -15.13 10.10
N GLY A 99 -6.50 -14.14 10.98
CA GLY A 99 -5.84 -12.88 10.68
C GLY A 99 -5.97 -11.86 11.81
N PHE A 100 -5.75 -10.61 11.46
CA PHE A 100 -5.69 -9.48 12.39
C PHE A 100 -6.50 -8.30 11.85
N ILE A 101 -7.26 -7.66 12.72
CA ILE A 101 -7.86 -6.34 12.45
C ILE A 101 -6.89 -5.28 12.96
N VAL A 102 -6.50 -4.36 12.08
CA VAL A 102 -5.50 -3.31 12.37
C VAL A 102 -5.97 -1.98 11.82
N LYS A 103 -5.67 -0.89 12.49
CA LYS A 103 -5.89 0.45 11.94
C LYS A 103 -4.89 0.74 10.81
N GLU A 104 -5.39 1.17 9.67
CA GLU A 104 -4.56 1.50 8.49
C GLU A 104 -3.51 2.56 8.81
N GLY A 105 -3.87 3.59 9.60
CA GLY A 105 -2.96 4.64 10.04
C GLY A 105 -1.76 4.11 10.85
N GLU A 106 -1.96 3.09 11.67
CA GLU A 106 -0.87 2.50 12.46
C GLU A 106 0.10 1.72 11.57
N ILE A 107 -0.42 0.97 10.57
CA ILE A 107 0.44 0.30 9.60
C ILE A 107 1.27 1.34 8.84
N GLN A 108 0.63 2.39 8.37
CA GLN A 108 1.28 3.44 7.59
C GLN A 108 2.33 4.18 8.41
N ASN A 109 2.01 4.57 9.64
CA ASN A 109 2.93 5.26 10.53
C ASN A 109 4.15 4.39 10.86
N SER A 110 3.95 3.10 11.16
CA SER A 110 5.05 2.18 11.41
C SER A 110 5.98 2.02 10.20
N LEU A 111 5.42 1.88 8.98
CA LEU A 111 6.22 1.79 7.77
C LEU A 111 6.97 3.10 7.46
N LEU A 112 6.31 4.24 7.60
CA LEU A 112 6.91 5.53 7.30
C LEU A 112 7.98 5.94 8.32
N SER A 113 7.84 5.57 9.59
CA SER A 113 8.88 5.82 10.59
C SER A 113 10.20 5.12 10.25
N LEU A 114 10.15 3.95 9.61
CA LEU A 114 11.34 3.21 9.18
C LEU A 114 12.05 3.83 7.97
N VAL A 115 11.41 4.76 7.26
CA VAL A 115 11.94 5.40 6.05
C VAL A 115 11.95 6.93 6.12
N SER A 116 11.55 7.52 7.24
CA SER A 116 11.39 8.97 7.43
C SER A 116 12.64 9.77 7.09
N ASP A 117 13.82 9.24 7.44
CA ASP A 117 15.10 9.90 7.23
C ASP A 117 15.67 9.68 5.82
N SER A 118 14.95 8.97 4.96
CA SER A 118 15.41 8.72 3.60
C SER A 118 15.26 9.96 2.73
N LYS A 119 16.38 10.43 2.15
CA LYS A 119 16.38 11.52 1.15
C LYS A 119 15.66 11.14 -0.15
N ASP A 120 15.32 9.87 -0.33
CA ASP A 120 14.61 9.33 -1.50
C ASP A 120 13.09 9.27 -1.30
N LEU A 121 12.60 9.72 -0.14
CA LEU A 121 11.17 9.97 0.13
C LEU A 121 10.87 11.46 -0.04
N LEU A 122 10.10 11.81 -1.05
CA LEU A 122 9.78 13.19 -1.40
C LEU A 122 8.28 13.46 -1.19
N TRP A 123 7.97 14.15 -0.08
CA TRP A 123 6.64 14.69 0.19
C TRP A 123 6.35 15.95 -0.64
N SER A 124 5.08 16.35 -0.74
CA SER A 124 4.61 17.49 -1.55
C SER A 124 5.16 17.46 -2.99
N CYS A 125 5.30 16.25 -3.54
CA CYS A 125 5.87 15.98 -4.84
C CYS A 125 4.81 15.35 -5.75
N ASN A 126 4.13 16.19 -6.54
CA ASN A 126 3.09 15.76 -7.47
C ASN A 126 3.71 15.32 -8.79
N LEU A 127 3.26 14.18 -9.30
CA LEU A 127 3.58 13.75 -10.66
C LEU A 127 2.71 14.53 -11.65
N GLU A 128 3.35 15.25 -12.60
CA GLU A 128 2.68 16.12 -13.57
C GLU A 128 2.66 15.54 -14.99
N LYS A 129 3.75 14.85 -15.38
CA LYS A 129 3.89 14.30 -16.73
C LYS A 129 4.82 13.10 -16.73
N ILE A 130 4.53 12.15 -17.63
CA ILE A 130 5.36 10.96 -17.89
C ILE A 130 5.74 10.99 -19.38
N GLU A 131 7.01 10.80 -19.67
CA GLU A 131 7.54 10.65 -21.02
C GLU A 131 8.51 9.48 -21.08
N LYS A 132 8.44 8.67 -22.13
CA LYS A 132 9.40 7.59 -22.36
C LYS A 132 10.43 8.05 -23.40
N ILE A 133 11.70 8.11 -23.01
CA ILE A 133 12.79 8.59 -23.86
C ILE A 133 13.93 7.58 -23.76
N ASN A 134 14.35 7.01 -24.89
CA ASN A 134 15.46 6.05 -25.00
C ASN A 134 15.39 4.85 -24.02
N GLY A 135 14.17 4.42 -23.70
CA GLY A 135 13.94 3.29 -22.77
C GLY A 135 13.80 3.68 -21.31
N ASP A 136 14.24 4.84 -20.90
CA ASP A 136 14.04 5.40 -19.55
C ASP A 136 12.70 6.18 -19.48
N ILE A 137 12.13 6.25 -18.27
CA ILE A 137 10.91 7.01 -17.99
C ILE A 137 11.30 8.33 -17.33
N HIS A 138 10.93 9.42 -17.97
CA HIS A 138 11.13 10.77 -17.49
C HIS A 138 9.84 11.29 -16.85
N CYS A 139 9.91 11.58 -15.57
CA CYS A 139 8.81 12.10 -14.77
C CYS A 139 9.03 13.58 -14.48
N LYS A 140 8.14 14.45 -14.98
CA LYS A 140 8.07 15.84 -14.51
C LYS A 140 7.25 15.87 -13.24
N THR A 141 7.77 16.46 -12.18
CA THR A 141 7.09 16.62 -10.90
C THR A 141 7.10 18.08 -10.46
N SER A 142 6.28 18.43 -9.48
CA SER A 142 6.27 19.76 -8.85
C SER A 142 7.59 20.14 -8.19
N LYS A 143 8.48 19.17 -7.95
CA LYS A 143 9.83 19.36 -7.36
C LYS A 143 10.97 19.19 -8.36
N GLY A 144 10.66 19.13 -9.66
CA GLY A 144 11.66 19.00 -10.73
C GLY A 144 11.55 17.67 -11.47
N LYS A 145 12.61 17.35 -12.23
CA LYS A 145 12.63 16.15 -13.10
C LYS A 145 13.24 14.97 -12.36
N LEU A 146 12.57 13.82 -12.47
CA LEU A 146 13.04 12.52 -12.00
C LEU A 146 13.12 11.57 -13.19
N GLU A 147 14.09 10.67 -13.16
CA GLU A 147 14.30 9.63 -14.18
C GLU A 147 14.25 8.25 -13.51
N THR A 148 13.66 7.28 -14.19
CA THR A 148 13.58 5.91 -13.67
C THR A 148 13.46 4.88 -14.79
N LYS A 149 13.90 3.65 -14.53
CA LYS A 149 13.66 2.52 -15.44
C LYS A 149 12.26 1.95 -15.28
N ILE A 150 11.75 1.95 -14.04
CA ILE A 150 10.43 1.41 -13.69
C ILE A 150 9.68 2.46 -12.89
N LEU A 151 8.47 2.79 -13.33
CA LEU A 151 7.53 3.65 -12.61
C LEU A 151 6.39 2.79 -12.06
N ILE A 152 6.12 2.89 -10.75
CA ILE A 152 5.09 2.15 -10.07
C ILE A 152 4.04 3.11 -9.50
N GLY A 153 2.78 2.93 -9.92
CA GLY A 153 1.64 3.65 -9.34
C GLY A 153 1.11 2.92 -8.11
N ALA A 154 1.26 3.51 -6.94
CA ALA A 154 0.68 3.11 -5.67
C ALA A 154 -0.19 4.23 -5.07
N ASP A 155 -0.68 5.13 -5.92
CA ASP A 155 -1.36 6.39 -5.63
C ASP A 155 -2.90 6.26 -5.53
N GLY A 156 -3.38 5.03 -5.39
CA GLY A 156 -4.74 4.72 -5.01
C GLY A 156 -5.77 4.81 -6.14
N ILE A 157 -7.03 4.99 -5.78
CA ILE A 157 -8.17 4.89 -6.70
C ILE A 157 -8.17 6.01 -7.76
N GLN A 158 -7.70 7.19 -7.42
CA GLN A 158 -7.57 8.34 -8.33
C GLN A 158 -6.17 8.45 -8.93
N SER A 159 -5.55 7.32 -9.24
CA SER A 159 -4.16 7.23 -9.68
C SER A 159 -3.83 8.19 -10.82
N SER A 160 -2.89 9.09 -10.56
CA SER A 160 -2.28 9.98 -11.54
C SER A 160 -1.36 9.19 -12.50
N VAL A 161 -0.66 8.19 -12.00
CA VAL A 161 0.18 7.31 -12.83
C VAL A 161 -0.66 6.62 -13.90
N ARG A 162 -1.81 6.03 -13.53
CA ARG A 162 -2.72 5.39 -14.47
C ARG A 162 -3.18 6.35 -15.57
N ASN A 163 -3.60 7.55 -15.19
CA ASN A 163 -4.11 8.55 -16.12
C ASN A 163 -3.00 9.07 -17.07
N LEU A 164 -1.83 9.39 -16.53
CA LEU A 164 -0.70 9.91 -17.30
C LEU A 164 -0.01 8.86 -18.17
N SER A 165 -0.17 7.58 -17.84
CA SER A 165 0.34 6.45 -18.63
C SER A 165 -0.65 5.96 -19.68
N SER A 166 -1.80 6.63 -19.84
CA SER A 166 -2.86 6.23 -20.79
C SER A 166 -3.36 4.79 -20.60
N ILE A 167 -3.29 4.27 -19.36
CA ILE A 167 -3.81 2.96 -19.02
C ILE A 167 -5.34 3.05 -19.00
N SER A 168 -6.00 2.36 -19.92
CA SER A 168 -7.46 2.34 -19.99
C SER A 168 -8.05 1.70 -18.73
N SER A 169 -9.10 2.32 -18.19
CA SER A 169 -9.84 1.79 -17.05
C SER A 169 -11.34 1.87 -17.32
N ARG A 170 -12.08 0.91 -16.80
CA ARG A 170 -13.55 0.98 -16.77
C ARG A 170 -13.99 1.27 -15.34
N THR A 171 -14.87 2.23 -15.19
CA THR A 171 -15.51 2.55 -13.92
C THR A 171 -16.98 2.17 -13.99
N TRP A 172 -17.46 1.51 -12.95
CA TRP A 172 -18.89 1.26 -12.76
C TRP A 172 -19.33 2.11 -11.57
N SER A 173 -20.43 2.85 -11.74
CA SER A 173 -21.11 3.42 -10.59
C SER A 173 -21.81 2.28 -9.86
N THR A 174 -21.37 1.93 -8.68
CA THR A 174 -22.20 1.12 -7.75
C THR A 174 -23.44 1.93 -7.40
N ILE A 175 -24.62 1.31 -7.58
CA ILE A 175 -25.88 1.84 -7.05
C ILE A 175 -25.61 2.11 -5.57
N ARG A 176 -25.87 3.35 -5.13
CA ARG A 176 -25.78 3.70 -3.70
C ARG A 176 -26.71 2.76 -2.96
N GLN A 177 -26.16 1.89 -2.13
CA GLN A 177 -26.94 1.25 -1.08
C GLN A 177 -27.42 2.38 -0.18
N GLN A 178 -28.73 2.54 -0.11
CA GLN A 178 -29.41 3.44 0.81
C GLN A 178 -29.30 2.92 2.23
#